data_9c63dc0a1e364aaa6976e656f12b60e5
#
_entry.id   9c63dc0a1e364aaa6976e656f12b60e5
#
_cell.length_a   1.000
_cell.length_b   1.000
_cell.length_c   1.000
_cell.angle_alpha   90.00
_cell.angle_beta   90.00
_cell.angle_gamma   90.00
#
_symmetry.space_group_name_H-M   'P 1'
#
loop_
_entity.id
_entity.type
_entity.pdbx_description
1 polymer ?
#
loop_
_entity_poly.entity_id
_entity_poly.type
_entity_poly.pdbx_seq_one_letter_code
_entity_poly.pdbx_strand_id
1 'polypeptide(L)'
;MTQSRADALAGLDVFVGEWVVVARFAGGDAPAARSTFEWALDRQFLIQRIHVPVPEAPDALTIVSSDPETGAYTQHYYDSRGVVRLYAMTLAGGVWTLTRESPDFTPLDFRQRFTGTFSADQNTISGAWETSPADGGPWKHDFGLTYRRAG
;
A
#
# COMPACT_ATOMS: atom_id res chain seq x y z
N MET A 1 14.09 17.14 -9.56
CA MET A 1 14.16 17.86 -8.28
C MET A 1 13.62 16.96 -7.17
N THR A 2 14.38 16.76 -6.11
CA THR A 2 13.92 15.94 -4.99
C THR A 2 12.91 16.70 -4.15
N GLN A 3 11.87 16.00 -3.70
CA GLN A 3 10.90 16.54 -2.77
C GLN A 3 11.53 16.65 -1.38
N SER A 4 11.27 17.73 -0.63
CA SER A 4 11.72 17.80 0.75
C SER A 4 10.99 16.75 1.60
N ARG A 5 11.61 16.33 2.71
CA ARG A 5 10.97 15.38 3.61
C ARG A 5 9.69 15.96 4.22
N ALA A 6 9.68 17.24 4.55
CA ALA A 6 8.48 17.89 5.07
C ALA A 6 7.32 17.86 4.07
N ASP A 7 7.60 18.15 2.80
CA ASP A 7 6.59 18.08 1.74
C ASP A 7 6.14 16.64 1.49
N ALA A 8 7.08 15.69 1.50
CA ALA A 8 6.77 14.29 1.34
C ALA A 8 5.83 13.80 2.44
N LEU A 9 6.12 14.14 3.69
CA LEU A 9 5.25 13.76 4.82
C LEU A 9 3.88 14.43 4.72
N ALA A 10 3.82 15.71 4.37
CA ALA A 10 2.55 16.42 4.20
C ALA A 10 1.68 15.76 3.13
N GLY A 11 2.27 15.26 2.06
CA GLY A 11 1.55 14.56 0.99
C GLY A 11 0.83 13.31 1.46
N LEU A 12 1.28 12.68 2.53
CA LEU A 12 0.67 11.47 3.09
C LEU A 12 -0.63 11.74 3.85
N ASP A 13 -0.95 13.00 4.16
CA ASP A 13 -2.20 13.35 4.84
C ASP A 13 -3.44 12.87 4.08
N VAL A 14 -3.34 12.69 2.78
CA VAL A 14 -4.46 12.20 1.95
C VAL A 14 -4.94 10.82 2.38
N PHE A 15 -4.08 10.02 3.01
CA PHE A 15 -4.44 8.68 3.48
C PHE A 15 -5.14 8.67 4.84
N VAL A 16 -4.92 9.68 5.66
CA VAL A 16 -5.33 9.65 7.07
C VAL A 16 -6.83 9.45 7.22
N GLY A 17 -7.23 8.51 8.07
CA GLY A 17 -8.63 8.21 8.35
C GLY A 17 -8.94 6.73 8.20
N GLU A 18 -10.23 6.43 8.15
CA GLU A 18 -10.72 5.05 8.01
C GLU A 18 -11.21 4.80 6.58
N TRP A 19 -10.94 3.59 6.11
CA TRP A 19 -11.32 3.15 4.76
C TRP A 19 -11.93 1.77 4.82
N VAL A 20 -12.89 1.54 3.91
CA VAL A 20 -13.39 0.19 3.61
C VAL A 20 -12.67 -0.28 2.35
N VAL A 21 -12.11 -1.49 2.39
CA VAL A 21 -11.27 -2.02 1.32
C VAL A 21 -11.90 -3.28 0.78
N VAL A 22 -12.10 -3.33 -0.53
CA VAL A 22 -12.67 -4.49 -1.21
C VAL A 22 -11.68 -5.02 -2.23
N ALA A 23 -11.29 -6.29 -2.08
CA ALA A 23 -10.47 -7.00 -3.05
C ALA A 23 -11.37 -7.71 -4.05
N ARG A 24 -11.07 -7.56 -5.34
CA ARG A 24 -11.84 -8.14 -6.43
C ARG A 24 -11.03 -9.18 -7.17
N PHE A 25 -11.51 -10.40 -7.13
CA PHE A 25 -10.90 -11.55 -7.81
C PHE A 25 -11.77 -11.97 -8.99
N ALA A 26 -11.25 -12.89 -9.82
CA ALA A 26 -11.99 -13.42 -10.96
C ALA A 26 -13.33 -14.06 -10.57
N GLY A 27 -13.42 -14.63 -9.37
CA GLY A 27 -14.64 -15.27 -8.86
C GLY A 27 -15.59 -14.33 -8.13
N GLY A 28 -15.27 -13.04 -8.03
CA GLY A 28 -16.08 -12.03 -7.33
C GLY A 28 -15.32 -11.31 -6.23
N ASP A 29 -16.04 -10.47 -5.51
CA ASP A 29 -15.46 -9.65 -4.45
C ASP A 29 -15.24 -10.46 -3.17
N ALA A 30 -14.12 -10.23 -2.49
CA ALA A 30 -13.87 -10.72 -1.16
C ALA A 30 -14.70 -9.91 -0.13
N PRO A 31 -14.93 -10.44 1.09
CA PRO A 31 -15.54 -9.66 2.16
C PRO A 31 -14.75 -8.36 2.42
N ALA A 32 -15.48 -7.28 2.70
CA ALA A 32 -14.87 -5.98 2.91
C ALA A 32 -13.94 -5.99 4.12
N ALA A 33 -12.75 -5.46 3.95
CA ALA A 33 -11.79 -5.24 5.02
C ALA A 33 -11.86 -3.81 5.52
N ARG A 34 -11.32 -3.56 6.69
CA ARG A 34 -11.15 -2.21 7.23
C ARG A 34 -9.70 -1.84 7.26
N SER A 35 -9.42 -0.60 6.87
CA SER A 35 -8.07 -0.04 6.90
C SER A 35 -8.12 1.31 7.59
N THR A 36 -7.19 1.52 8.53
CA THR A 36 -7.02 2.83 9.16
C THR A 36 -5.61 3.31 8.91
N PHE A 37 -5.49 4.61 8.58
CA PHE A 37 -4.19 5.27 8.46
C PHE A 37 -4.12 6.35 9.54
N GLU A 38 -3.05 6.34 10.33
CA GLU A 38 -2.82 7.33 11.38
C GLU A 38 -1.35 7.69 11.48
N TRP A 39 -1.09 8.91 11.90
CA TRP A 39 0.28 9.36 12.18
C TRP A 39 0.79 8.76 13.47
N ALA A 40 2.08 8.51 13.53
CA ALA A 40 2.77 8.04 14.72
C ALA A 40 4.11 8.75 14.88
N LEU A 41 4.62 8.77 16.11
CA LEU A 41 5.92 9.31 16.47
C LEU A 41 6.10 10.73 15.94
N ASP A 42 5.20 11.61 16.37
CA ASP A 42 5.24 13.04 16.03
C ASP A 42 5.13 13.30 14.52
N ARG A 43 4.19 12.59 13.87
CA ARG A 43 3.92 12.70 12.42
C ARG A 43 5.12 12.36 11.55
N GLN A 44 6.04 11.55 12.06
CA GLN A 44 7.21 11.13 11.29
C GLN A 44 6.95 9.88 10.44
N PHE A 45 5.95 9.07 10.85
CA PHE A 45 5.61 7.83 10.17
C PHE A 45 4.10 7.71 10.03
N LEU A 46 3.65 7.17 8.89
CA LEU A 46 2.24 6.87 8.68
C LEU A 46 2.04 5.37 8.86
N ILE A 47 1.15 5.01 9.77
CA ILE A 47 0.84 3.60 10.05
C ILE A 47 -0.51 3.26 9.45
N GLN A 48 -0.55 2.17 8.71
CA GLN A 48 -1.79 1.56 8.20
C GLN A 48 -2.04 0.26 8.95
N ARG A 49 -3.26 0.09 9.46
CA ARG A 49 -3.72 -1.17 10.04
C ARG A 49 -4.83 -1.72 9.17
N ILE A 50 -4.73 -2.99 8.78
CA ILE A 50 -5.70 -3.66 7.92
C ILE A 50 -6.27 -4.85 8.68
N HIS A 51 -7.59 -4.86 8.85
CA HIS A 51 -8.31 -5.99 9.43
C HIS A 51 -9.21 -6.63 8.39
N VAL A 52 -8.99 -7.91 8.12
CA VAL A 52 -9.80 -8.70 7.19
C VAL A 52 -10.69 -9.62 8.01
N PRO A 53 -12.04 -9.54 7.87
CA PRO A 53 -12.95 -10.23 8.78
C PRO A 53 -13.19 -11.70 8.41
N VAL A 54 -12.17 -12.41 7.93
CA VAL A 54 -12.23 -13.84 7.63
C VAL A 54 -10.99 -14.53 8.21
N PRO A 55 -11.14 -15.71 8.84
CA PRO A 55 -10.00 -16.38 9.50
C PRO A 55 -8.87 -16.76 8.55
N GLU A 56 -9.16 -17.00 7.29
CA GLU A 56 -8.19 -17.46 6.29
C GLU A 56 -7.27 -16.33 5.81
N ALA A 57 -7.69 -15.07 5.95
CA ALA A 57 -6.92 -13.93 5.48
C ALA A 57 -6.12 -13.31 6.63
N PRO A 58 -4.88 -12.89 6.39
CA PRO A 58 -4.08 -12.26 7.43
C PRO A 58 -4.53 -10.82 7.67
N ASP A 59 -4.42 -10.38 8.91
CA ASP A 59 -4.40 -8.96 9.24
C ASP A 59 -3.01 -8.41 8.94
N ALA A 60 -2.92 -7.12 8.63
CA ALA A 60 -1.65 -6.51 8.24
C ALA A 60 -1.43 -5.16 8.90
N LEU A 61 -0.16 -4.81 8.99
CA LEU A 61 0.31 -3.51 9.45
C LEU A 61 1.33 -3.00 8.45
N THR A 62 1.20 -1.76 8.02
CA THR A 62 2.24 -1.13 7.21
C THR A 62 2.75 0.14 7.88
N ILE A 63 4.01 0.46 7.64
CA ILE A 63 4.62 1.69 8.11
C ILE A 63 5.27 2.36 6.90
N VAL A 64 4.80 3.57 6.60
CA VAL A 64 5.37 4.40 5.54
C VAL A 64 6.32 5.40 6.16
N SER A 65 7.54 5.42 5.64
CA SER A 65 8.57 6.38 6.04
C SER A 65 9.07 7.14 4.82
N SER A 66 9.69 8.29 5.08
CA SER A 66 10.30 9.13 4.04
C SER A 66 11.78 9.28 4.32
N ASP A 67 12.58 9.15 3.29
CA ASP A 67 14.03 9.34 3.37
C ASP A 67 14.33 10.78 3.79
N PRO A 68 15.19 11.01 4.82
CA PRO A 68 15.50 12.36 5.29
C PRO A 68 16.19 13.25 4.26
N GLU A 69 16.90 12.67 3.30
CA GLU A 69 17.66 13.43 2.31
C GLU A 69 16.89 13.63 1.01
N THR A 70 16.22 12.57 0.53
CA THR A 70 15.58 12.58 -0.80
C THR A 70 14.08 12.77 -0.75
N GLY A 71 13.44 12.50 0.39
CA GLY A 71 11.98 12.48 0.53
C GLY A 71 11.31 11.22 -0.04
N ALA A 72 12.08 10.29 -0.58
CA ALA A 72 11.52 9.06 -1.14
C ALA A 72 10.80 8.23 -0.08
N TYR A 73 9.68 7.61 -0.47
CA TYR A 73 8.90 6.80 0.46
C TYR A 73 9.33 5.34 0.42
N THR A 74 9.25 4.68 1.58
CA THR A 74 9.37 3.22 1.72
C THR A 74 8.23 2.72 2.57
N GLN A 75 7.58 1.64 2.17
CA GLN A 75 6.57 0.97 2.96
C GLN A 75 7.12 -0.35 3.50
N HIS A 76 7.14 -0.49 4.83
CA HIS A 76 7.36 -1.76 5.49
C HIS A 76 6.00 -2.43 5.68
N TYR A 77 5.90 -3.70 5.32
CA TYR A 77 4.68 -4.49 5.41
C TYR A 77 4.90 -5.67 6.36
N TYR A 78 3.95 -5.87 7.26
CA TYR A 78 3.93 -6.97 8.24
C TYR A 78 2.55 -7.58 8.26
N ASP A 79 2.44 -8.89 8.36
CA ASP A 79 1.12 -9.51 8.50
C ASP A 79 1.10 -10.61 9.57
N SER A 80 -0.09 -11.09 9.89
CA SER A 80 -0.30 -12.05 10.97
C SER A 80 0.25 -13.45 10.68
N ARG A 81 0.75 -13.68 9.47
CA ARG A 81 1.51 -14.90 9.14
C ARG A 81 2.98 -14.77 9.51
N GLY A 82 3.43 -13.57 9.93
CA GLY A 82 4.83 -13.28 10.18
C GLY A 82 5.62 -12.88 8.95
N VAL A 83 4.93 -12.56 7.85
CA VAL A 83 5.58 -12.09 6.62
C VAL A 83 6.02 -10.66 6.78
N VAL A 84 7.24 -10.35 6.35
CA VAL A 84 7.81 -9.00 6.37
C VAL A 84 8.33 -8.68 4.97
N ARG A 85 7.84 -7.59 4.39
CA ARG A 85 8.24 -7.16 3.05
C ARG A 85 8.50 -5.66 3.01
N LEU A 86 9.38 -5.28 2.09
CA LEU A 86 9.71 -3.88 1.80
C LEU A 86 9.21 -3.52 0.42
N TYR A 87 8.49 -2.40 0.32
CA TYR A 87 8.02 -1.87 -0.95
C TYR A 87 8.61 -0.48 -1.17
N ALA A 88 9.13 -0.25 -2.37
CA ALA A 88 9.37 1.12 -2.83
C ALA A 88 8.02 1.76 -3.12
N MET A 89 7.82 3.00 -2.71
CA MET A 89 6.53 3.67 -2.82
C MET A 89 6.67 5.01 -3.49
N THR A 90 5.70 5.34 -4.34
CA THR A 90 5.54 6.69 -4.89
C THR A 90 4.11 7.18 -4.67
N LEU A 91 3.97 8.50 -4.57
CA LEU A 91 2.69 9.18 -4.51
C LEU A 91 2.84 10.49 -5.27
N ALA A 92 2.32 10.56 -6.48
CA ALA A 92 2.45 11.72 -7.34
C ALA A 92 1.27 11.81 -8.29
N GLY A 93 0.73 13.02 -8.45
CA GLY A 93 -0.38 13.25 -9.36
C GLY A 93 -1.63 12.44 -9.05
N GLY A 94 -1.89 12.14 -7.78
CA GLY A 94 -3.03 11.32 -7.36
C GLY A 94 -2.84 9.83 -7.63
N VAL A 95 -1.62 9.38 -7.94
CA VAL A 95 -1.30 7.97 -8.19
C VAL A 95 -0.36 7.45 -7.12
N TRP A 96 -0.77 6.37 -6.48
CA TRP A 96 -0.04 5.67 -5.44
C TRP A 96 0.50 4.36 -6.00
N THR A 97 1.82 4.17 -5.94
CA THR A 97 2.44 2.93 -6.41
C THR A 97 3.25 2.27 -5.30
N LEU A 98 3.25 0.94 -5.31
CA LEU A 98 4.08 0.12 -4.45
C LEU A 98 4.74 -0.92 -5.34
N THR A 99 6.06 -1.08 -5.23
CA THR A 99 6.79 -2.09 -6.01
C THR A 99 7.73 -2.89 -5.13
N ARG A 100 7.80 -4.18 -5.39
CA ARG A 100 8.75 -5.08 -4.74
C ARG A 100 9.42 -5.92 -5.82
N GLU A 101 10.69 -5.65 -6.06
CA GLU A 101 11.46 -6.29 -7.13
C GLU A 101 12.79 -6.87 -6.64
N SER A 102 13.04 -6.82 -5.34
CA SER A 102 14.27 -7.34 -4.73
C SER A 102 13.92 -8.13 -3.48
N PRO A 103 14.68 -9.17 -3.15
CA PRO A 103 14.51 -9.88 -1.89
C PRO A 103 14.82 -8.94 -0.71
N ASP A 104 14.16 -9.21 0.39
CA ASP A 104 14.31 -8.44 1.62
C ASP A 104 14.32 -9.42 2.81
N PHE A 105 13.41 -9.29 3.75
CA PHE A 105 13.26 -10.23 4.86
C PHE A 105 12.55 -11.52 4.45
N THR A 106 11.97 -11.53 3.25
CA THR A 106 11.27 -12.67 2.65
C THR A 106 11.86 -12.93 1.26
N PRO A 107 12.06 -14.18 0.85
CA PRO A 107 12.54 -14.48 -0.50
C PRO A 107 11.68 -13.85 -1.57
N LEU A 108 12.29 -13.50 -2.69
CA LEU A 108 11.57 -12.95 -3.84
C LEU A 108 11.14 -14.10 -4.75
N ASP A 109 9.94 -14.62 -4.52
CA ASP A 109 9.39 -15.70 -5.36
C ASP A 109 8.74 -15.14 -6.61
N PHE A 110 8.25 -13.90 -6.53
CA PHE A 110 7.66 -13.15 -7.65
C PHE A 110 7.76 -11.66 -7.33
N ARG A 111 7.77 -10.86 -8.39
CA ARG A 111 7.74 -9.40 -8.24
C ARG A 111 6.29 -8.95 -8.09
N GLN A 112 6.07 -7.86 -7.38
CA GLN A 112 4.73 -7.30 -7.12
C GLN A 112 4.71 -5.82 -7.45
N ARG A 113 3.57 -5.37 -7.96
CA ARG A 113 3.32 -3.95 -8.23
C ARG A 113 1.86 -3.62 -7.92
N PHE A 114 1.65 -2.59 -7.12
CA PHE A 114 0.33 -2.01 -6.88
C PHE A 114 0.28 -0.62 -7.51
N THR A 115 -0.82 -0.31 -8.18
CA THR A 115 -1.09 1.03 -8.68
C THR A 115 -2.50 1.40 -8.28
N GLY A 116 -2.64 2.51 -7.52
CA GLY A 116 -3.94 3.02 -7.08
C GLY A 116 -4.08 4.48 -7.47
N THR A 117 -5.26 4.84 -7.98
CA THR A 117 -5.56 6.20 -8.39
C THR A 117 -6.64 6.79 -7.49
N PHE A 118 -6.35 7.95 -6.90
CA PHE A 118 -7.32 8.68 -6.09
C PHE A 118 -8.36 9.34 -6.98
N SER A 119 -9.62 9.28 -6.55
CA SER A 119 -10.69 10.08 -7.15
C SER A 119 -10.45 11.57 -6.91
N ALA A 120 -11.15 12.42 -7.69
CA ALA A 120 -11.00 13.87 -7.57
C ALA A 120 -11.32 14.39 -6.16
N ASP A 121 -12.28 13.78 -5.47
CA ASP A 121 -12.65 14.15 -4.10
C ASP A 121 -11.77 13.47 -3.04
N GLN A 122 -10.83 12.62 -3.46
CA GLN A 122 -9.91 11.87 -2.59
C GLN A 122 -10.61 10.90 -1.62
N ASN A 123 -11.83 10.50 -1.91
CA ASN A 123 -12.60 9.58 -1.06
C ASN A 123 -12.58 8.14 -1.56
N THR A 124 -12.03 7.90 -2.75
CA THR A 124 -11.91 6.56 -3.34
C THR A 124 -10.52 6.38 -3.92
N ILE A 125 -9.93 5.21 -3.71
CA ILE A 125 -8.70 4.81 -4.39
C ILE A 125 -9.03 3.54 -5.18
N SER A 126 -8.90 3.62 -6.49
CA SER A 126 -9.14 2.47 -7.38
C SER A 126 -7.81 1.91 -7.83
N GLY A 127 -7.56 0.65 -7.53
CA GLY A 127 -6.25 0.08 -7.81
C GLY A 127 -6.28 -1.40 -8.13
N ALA A 128 -5.10 -1.90 -8.41
CA ALA A 128 -4.88 -3.31 -8.71
C ALA A 128 -3.46 -3.72 -8.37
N TRP A 129 -3.32 -4.96 -7.91
CA TRP A 129 -2.05 -5.64 -7.78
C TRP A 129 -1.74 -6.42 -9.05
N GLU A 130 -0.47 -6.40 -9.42
CA GLU A 130 0.08 -7.17 -10.53
C GLU A 130 1.27 -7.98 -10.03
N THR A 131 1.53 -9.10 -10.68
CA THR A 131 2.70 -9.95 -10.40
C THR A 131 3.48 -10.22 -11.66
N SER A 132 4.76 -10.53 -11.47
CA SER A 132 5.68 -10.87 -12.55
C SER A 132 6.68 -11.89 -12.02
N PRO A 133 7.24 -12.78 -12.87
CA PRO A 133 8.26 -13.72 -12.42
C PRO A 133 9.45 -13.03 -11.76
N ALA A 134 10.05 -13.66 -10.76
CA ALA A 134 11.17 -13.11 -10.00
C ALA A 134 12.38 -12.75 -10.88
N ASP A 135 12.62 -13.49 -11.94
CA ASP A 135 13.74 -13.27 -12.88
C ASP A 135 13.44 -12.23 -13.96
N GLY A 136 12.26 -11.61 -13.92
CA GLY A 136 11.80 -10.67 -14.92
C GLY A 136 10.90 -11.31 -15.95
N GLY A 137 9.94 -10.56 -16.42
CA GLY A 137 8.96 -11.04 -17.38
C GLY A 137 7.75 -10.12 -17.39
N PRO A 138 6.71 -10.44 -18.15
CA PRO A 138 5.54 -9.57 -18.25
C PRO A 138 4.78 -9.51 -16.92
N TRP A 139 4.21 -8.35 -16.66
CA TRP A 139 3.30 -8.13 -15.53
C TRP A 139 1.94 -8.72 -15.87
N LYS A 140 1.33 -9.38 -14.89
CA LYS A 140 -0.02 -9.95 -15.01
C LYS A 140 -0.90 -9.43 -13.90
N HIS A 141 -2.16 -9.13 -14.23
CA HIS A 141 -3.15 -8.74 -13.23
C HIS A 141 -3.33 -9.87 -12.21
N ASP A 142 -3.26 -9.51 -10.92
CA ASP A 142 -3.50 -10.43 -9.83
C ASP A 142 -4.92 -10.23 -9.27
N PHE A 143 -5.19 -9.05 -8.67
CA PHE A 143 -6.55 -8.73 -8.21
C PHE A 143 -6.72 -7.23 -8.09
N GLY A 144 -7.97 -6.78 -8.21
CA GLY A 144 -8.34 -5.39 -7.99
C GLY A 144 -8.45 -5.08 -6.50
N LEU A 145 -8.24 -3.82 -6.13
CA LEU A 145 -8.34 -3.37 -4.75
C LEU A 145 -8.90 -1.95 -4.74
N THR A 146 -10.06 -1.78 -4.11
CA THR A 146 -10.70 -0.47 -4.00
C THR A 146 -10.79 -0.05 -2.55
N TYR A 147 -10.31 1.16 -2.27
CA TYR A 147 -10.47 1.79 -0.96
C TYR A 147 -11.56 2.83 -1.06
N ARG A 148 -12.49 2.84 -0.11
CA ARG A 148 -13.49 3.90 0.03
C ARG A 148 -13.45 4.45 1.43
N ARG A 149 -13.40 5.78 1.53
CA ARG A 149 -13.34 6.42 2.83
C ARG A 149 -14.62 6.09 3.62
N ALA A 150 -14.45 5.64 4.86
CA ALA A 150 -15.55 5.28 5.74
C ALA A 150 -16.06 6.53 6.47
N GLY A 151 -17.31 6.83 6.32
CA GLY A 151 -17.94 7.98 6.97
C GLY A 151 -17.57 9.30 6.35
#